data_0bb5b1d85210d69995429f3ee683e24a
#
_entry.id   0bb5b1d85210d69995429f3ee683e24a
#
_cell.length_a   1.000
_cell.length_b   1.000
_cell.length_c   1.000
_cell.angle_alpha   90.00
_cell.angle_beta   90.00
_cell.angle_gamma   90.00
#
_symmetry.space_group_name_H-M   'P 1'
#
loop_
_entity.id
_entity.type
_entity.pdbx_description
1 polymer ?
#
loop_
_entity_poly.entity_id
_entity_poly.type
_entity_poly.pdbx_seq_one_letter_code
_entity_poly.pdbx_strand_id
1 'polypeptide(L)'
;AKSPLLLALDRVQDPGNLGTILRTALAAGVDRVWLGGGADPWQPKVLRASAGAALELSIQRLDDLAPVLAMARERGVACYAALRDGGQPYWQPDWHQPSLLLLGNEGSGLDPALVQQGVTALTIPHHAAVESLNVAVAAGVLLLERVRQGHDRRESAATALGA
;
A
#
# COMPACT_ATOMS: atom_id res chain seq x y z
N ALA A 1 11.63 17.91 2.54
CA ALA A 1 11.90 16.46 2.38
C ALA A 1 10.57 15.76 2.06
N LYS A 2 10.59 14.76 1.18
CA LYS A 2 9.41 13.96 0.84
C LYS A 2 9.06 13.07 2.03
N SER A 3 7.78 13.08 2.45
CA SER A 3 7.32 12.18 3.50
C SER A 3 7.35 10.72 3.02
N PRO A 4 7.75 9.75 3.86
CA PRO A 4 7.85 8.36 3.46
C PRO A 4 6.48 7.76 3.12
N LEU A 5 6.48 6.92 2.09
CA LEU A 5 5.39 6.02 1.74
C LEU A 5 5.87 4.58 1.95
N LEU A 6 5.19 3.88 2.84
CA LEU A 6 5.55 2.53 3.26
C LEU A 6 4.43 1.55 2.88
N LEU A 7 4.79 0.31 2.62
CA LEU A 7 3.86 -0.74 2.24
C LEU A 7 4.09 -1.99 3.08
N ALA A 8 3.02 -2.57 3.60
CA ALA A 8 3.03 -3.86 4.27
C ALA A 8 1.99 -4.80 3.63
N LEU A 9 2.41 -6.00 3.26
CA LEU A 9 1.57 -7.00 2.61
C LEU A 9 1.42 -8.20 3.53
N ASP A 10 0.19 -8.50 3.92
CA ASP A 10 -0.13 -9.61 4.80
C ASP A 10 -0.53 -10.86 3.99
N ARG A 11 0.40 -11.78 3.83
CA ARG A 11 0.19 -13.09 3.20
C ARG A 11 -0.37 -13.01 1.77
N VAL A 12 0.16 -12.14 0.92
CA VAL A 12 -0.14 -12.16 -0.52
C VAL A 12 0.53 -13.38 -1.13
N GLN A 13 -0.28 -14.36 -1.56
CA GLN A 13 0.17 -15.69 -1.97
C GLN A 13 0.39 -15.83 -3.47
N ASP A 14 -0.40 -15.13 -4.28
CA ASP A 14 -0.30 -15.22 -5.74
C ASP A 14 0.94 -14.46 -6.24
N PRO A 15 1.88 -15.14 -6.91
CA PRO A 15 3.10 -14.49 -7.39
C PRO A 15 2.85 -13.38 -8.42
N GLY A 16 1.81 -13.52 -9.24
CA GLY A 16 1.41 -12.49 -10.20
C GLY A 16 0.91 -11.23 -9.51
N ASN A 17 0.05 -11.37 -8.50
CA ASN A 17 -0.41 -10.25 -7.67
C ASN A 17 0.76 -9.58 -6.95
N LEU A 18 1.62 -10.36 -6.31
CA LEU A 18 2.79 -9.81 -5.62
C LEU A 18 3.68 -9.01 -6.58
N GLY A 19 4.01 -9.58 -7.73
CA GLY A 19 4.84 -8.88 -8.73
C GLY A 19 4.20 -7.59 -9.23
N THR A 20 2.90 -7.60 -9.53
CA THR A 20 2.15 -6.42 -9.96
C THR A 20 2.12 -5.34 -8.88
N ILE A 21 1.91 -5.72 -7.63
CA ILE A 21 1.95 -4.80 -6.49
C ILE A 21 3.33 -4.16 -6.36
N LEU A 22 4.40 -4.95 -6.43
CA LEU A 22 5.77 -4.43 -6.32
C LEU A 22 6.13 -3.47 -7.46
N ARG A 23 5.69 -3.77 -8.69
CA ARG A 23 5.88 -2.87 -9.82
C ARG A 23 5.18 -1.52 -9.59
N THR A 24 3.94 -1.55 -9.13
CA THR A 24 3.18 -0.33 -8.80
C THR A 24 3.78 0.41 -7.61
N ALA A 25 4.25 -0.32 -6.59
CA ALA A 25 4.92 0.27 -5.43
C ALA A 25 6.17 1.08 -5.84
N LEU A 26 7.00 0.53 -6.72
CA LEU A 26 8.15 1.25 -7.26
C LEU A 26 7.71 2.50 -8.04
N ALA A 27 6.70 2.37 -8.90
CA ALA A 27 6.16 3.49 -9.69
C ALA A 27 5.58 4.60 -8.80
N ALA A 28 4.94 4.25 -7.68
CA ALA A 28 4.39 5.21 -6.72
C ALA A 28 5.45 5.83 -5.79
N GLY A 29 6.67 5.33 -5.83
CA GLY A 29 7.77 5.78 -4.99
C GLY A 29 7.67 5.32 -3.55
N VAL A 30 7.28 4.07 -3.34
CA VAL A 30 7.32 3.41 -2.03
C VAL A 30 8.78 3.28 -1.58
N ASP A 31 9.05 3.71 -0.36
CA ASP A 31 10.42 3.73 0.20
C ASP A 31 10.81 2.37 0.79
N ARG A 32 9.85 1.62 1.32
CA ARG A 32 10.09 0.27 1.89
C ARG A 32 8.85 -0.60 1.84
N VAL A 33 9.08 -1.90 1.65
CA VAL A 33 8.04 -2.94 1.64
C VAL A 33 8.35 -3.99 2.72
N TRP A 34 7.36 -4.36 3.50
CA TRP A 34 7.39 -5.52 4.39
C TRP A 34 6.41 -6.58 3.91
N LEU A 35 6.88 -7.82 3.88
CA LEU A 35 6.06 -8.98 3.53
C LEU A 35 5.88 -9.86 4.77
N GLY A 36 4.66 -9.97 5.23
CA GLY A 36 4.26 -10.88 6.31
C GLY A 36 3.84 -12.23 5.73
N GLY A 37 4.79 -13.12 5.50
CA GLY A 37 4.51 -14.39 4.82
C GLY A 37 4.20 -14.21 3.33
N GLY A 38 3.50 -15.17 2.74
CA GLY A 38 3.10 -15.14 1.33
C GLY A 38 4.17 -15.59 0.36
N ALA A 39 4.03 -15.18 -0.90
CA ALA A 39 4.94 -15.58 -1.97
C ALA A 39 6.35 -15.01 -1.77
N ASP A 40 7.34 -15.74 -2.26
CA ASP A 40 8.73 -15.28 -2.29
C ASP A 40 8.88 -14.17 -3.34
N PRO A 41 9.33 -12.96 -2.95
CA PRO A 41 9.45 -11.84 -3.88
C PRO A 41 10.55 -12.02 -4.93
N TRP A 42 11.49 -12.93 -4.70
CA TRP A 42 12.63 -13.16 -5.60
C TRP A 42 12.49 -14.41 -6.46
N GLN A 43 11.35 -15.12 -6.37
CA GLN A 43 11.09 -16.22 -7.29
C GLN A 43 10.92 -15.70 -8.73
N PRO A 44 11.26 -16.53 -9.76
CA PRO A 44 11.25 -16.09 -11.16
C PRO A 44 9.91 -15.48 -11.62
N LYS A 45 8.79 -16.04 -11.18
CA LYS A 45 7.46 -15.55 -11.56
C LYS A 45 7.18 -14.15 -11.02
N VAL A 46 7.60 -13.85 -9.79
CA VAL A 46 7.47 -12.50 -9.21
C VAL A 46 8.42 -11.51 -9.89
N LEU A 47 9.67 -11.91 -10.14
CA LEU A 47 10.63 -11.06 -10.85
C LEU A 47 10.10 -10.67 -12.23
N ARG A 48 9.53 -11.60 -12.97
CA ARG A 48 8.90 -11.30 -14.27
C ARG A 48 7.66 -10.42 -14.14
N ALA A 49 6.75 -10.75 -13.24
CA ALA A 49 5.51 -9.98 -13.03
C ALA A 49 5.79 -8.56 -12.52
N SER A 50 6.86 -8.37 -11.75
CA SER A 50 7.28 -7.06 -11.25
C SER A 50 8.11 -6.26 -12.27
N ALA A 51 8.44 -6.83 -13.42
CA ALA A 51 9.36 -6.21 -14.39
C ALA A 51 10.69 -5.75 -13.75
N GLY A 52 11.20 -6.56 -12.83
CA GLY A 52 12.44 -6.28 -12.09
C GLY A 52 12.29 -5.35 -10.88
N ALA A 53 11.13 -4.79 -10.62
CA ALA A 53 10.92 -3.87 -9.50
C ALA A 53 11.27 -4.50 -8.13
N ALA A 54 11.10 -5.81 -7.98
CA ALA A 54 11.46 -6.53 -6.76
C ALA A 54 12.96 -6.40 -6.40
N LEU A 55 13.83 -6.19 -7.38
CA LEU A 55 15.27 -6.03 -7.18
C LEU A 55 15.67 -4.59 -6.81
N GLU A 56 14.81 -3.62 -7.09
CA GLU A 56 15.07 -2.20 -6.82
C GLU A 56 14.47 -1.72 -5.50
N LEU A 57 13.39 -2.36 -5.05
CA LEU A 57 12.71 -2.02 -3.81
C LEU A 57 13.47 -2.53 -2.57
N SER A 58 13.41 -1.75 -1.49
CA SER A 58 13.83 -2.22 -0.17
C SER A 58 12.76 -3.14 0.41
N ILE A 59 12.94 -4.46 0.31
CA ILE A 59 11.98 -5.48 0.75
C ILE A 59 12.54 -6.23 1.95
N GLN A 60 11.71 -6.40 2.98
CA GLN A 60 12.01 -7.25 4.13
C GLN A 60 10.87 -8.23 4.37
N ARG A 61 11.21 -9.51 4.54
CA ARG A 61 10.26 -10.55 4.92
C ARG A 61 10.26 -10.72 6.43
N LEU A 62 9.08 -10.86 7.01
CA LEU A 62 8.85 -11.04 8.44
C LEU A 62 7.81 -12.13 8.68
N ASP A 63 7.87 -12.78 9.83
CA ASP A 63 6.84 -13.73 10.26
C ASP A 63 5.60 -13.02 10.80
N ASP A 64 5.76 -11.80 11.34
CA ASP A 64 4.70 -11.00 11.93
C ASP A 64 4.87 -9.52 11.57
N LEU A 65 3.78 -8.89 11.14
CA LEU A 65 3.75 -7.47 10.78
C LEU A 65 3.37 -6.56 11.96
N ALA A 66 2.91 -7.09 13.09
CA ALA A 66 2.53 -6.28 14.24
C ALA A 66 3.66 -5.35 14.74
N PRO A 67 4.92 -5.78 14.81
CA PRO A 67 6.03 -4.89 15.17
C PRO A 67 6.22 -3.72 14.20
N VAL A 68 5.94 -3.92 12.90
CA VAL A 68 6.02 -2.85 11.90
C VAL A 68 4.97 -1.77 12.17
N LEU A 69 3.74 -2.18 12.48
CA LEU A 69 2.66 -1.26 12.81
C LEU A 69 2.95 -0.49 14.10
N ALA A 70 3.47 -1.16 15.12
CA ALA A 70 3.88 -0.53 16.38
C ALA A 70 4.95 0.54 16.15
N MET A 71 6.01 0.21 15.43
CA MET A 71 7.09 1.13 15.06
C MET A 71 6.56 2.33 14.26
N ALA A 72 5.68 2.10 13.30
CA ALA A 72 5.09 3.16 12.48
C ALA A 72 4.33 4.16 13.36
N ARG A 73 3.49 3.68 14.26
CA ARG A 73 2.74 4.54 15.20
C ARG A 73 3.65 5.35 16.12
N GLU A 74 4.66 4.71 16.70
CA GLU A 74 5.63 5.39 17.57
C GLU A 74 6.35 6.53 16.86
N ARG A 75 6.52 6.41 15.54
CA ARG A 75 7.17 7.44 14.70
C ARG A 75 6.20 8.43 14.06
N GLY A 76 4.92 8.39 14.43
CA GLY A 76 3.91 9.29 13.87
C GLY A 76 3.56 9.01 12.41
N VAL A 77 3.77 7.78 11.93
CA VAL A 77 3.36 7.36 10.59
C VAL A 77 1.90 6.94 10.63
N ALA A 78 1.07 7.54 9.77
CA ALA A 78 -0.32 7.16 9.64
C ALA A 78 -0.44 5.76 9.01
N CYS A 79 -1.13 4.86 9.69
CA CYS A 79 -1.33 3.48 9.21
C CYS A 79 -2.74 3.33 8.63
N TYR A 80 -2.82 2.91 7.38
CA TYR A 80 -4.06 2.67 6.64
C TYR A 80 -4.17 1.20 6.28
N ALA A 81 -5.38 0.64 6.41
CA ALA A 81 -5.70 -0.71 5.99
C ALA A 81 -6.80 -0.68 4.92
N ALA A 82 -6.53 -1.28 3.77
CA ALA A 82 -7.56 -1.48 2.76
C ALA A 82 -8.49 -2.61 3.19
N LEU A 83 -9.73 -2.27 3.48
CA LEU A 83 -10.77 -3.21 3.86
C LEU A 83 -11.86 -3.27 2.79
N ARG A 84 -12.48 -4.44 2.67
CA ARG A 84 -13.60 -4.65 1.75
C ARG A 84 -14.81 -3.82 2.13
N ASP A 85 -15.16 -3.82 3.42
CA ASP A 85 -16.33 -3.15 3.97
C ASP A 85 -15.93 -2.20 5.09
N GLY A 86 -16.63 -1.08 5.17
CA GLY A 86 -16.37 -0.05 6.17
C GLY A 86 -15.16 0.81 5.85
N GLY A 87 -14.92 1.79 6.69
CA GLY A 87 -13.83 2.74 6.53
C GLY A 87 -14.21 3.96 5.69
N GLN A 88 -13.28 4.89 5.65
CA GLN A 88 -13.45 6.11 4.87
C GLN A 88 -12.98 5.90 3.41
N PRO A 89 -13.52 6.67 2.45
CA PRO A 89 -13.02 6.64 1.08
C PRO A 89 -11.52 6.92 1.01
N TYR A 90 -10.83 6.19 0.16
CA TYR A 90 -9.36 6.21 0.05
C TYR A 90 -8.76 7.58 -0.31
N TRP A 91 -9.55 8.49 -0.87
CA TRP A 91 -9.10 9.84 -1.23
C TRP A 91 -9.20 10.87 -0.09
N GLN A 92 -9.83 10.53 1.04
CA GLN A 92 -9.99 11.44 2.18
C GLN A 92 -8.71 11.67 2.99
N PRO A 93 -7.85 10.66 3.23
CA PRO A 93 -6.60 10.92 3.94
C PRO A 93 -5.68 11.90 3.24
N ASP A 94 -4.92 12.66 4.01
CA ASP A 94 -3.78 13.41 3.48
C ASP A 94 -2.60 12.47 3.28
N TRP A 95 -2.45 11.95 2.08
CA TRP A 95 -1.36 11.05 1.70
C TRP A 95 0.01 11.73 1.66
N HIS A 96 0.11 13.03 1.91
CA HIS A 96 1.40 13.72 2.04
C HIS A 96 2.05 13.51 3.40
N GLN A 97 1.28 13.11 4.38
CA GLN A 97 1.83 12.69 5.67
C GLN A 97 2.62 11.39 5.53
N PRO A 98 3.60 11.13 6.42
CA PRO A 98 4.21 9.81 6.50
C PRO A 98 3.12 8.73 6.61
N SER A 99 3.10 7.80 5.68
CA SER A 99 1.99 6.86 5.55
C SER A 99 2.48 5.43 5.34
N LEU A 100 1.81 4.48 5.98
CA LEU A 100 1.96 3.05 5.76
C LEU A 100 0.63 2.48 5.29
N LEU A 101 0.63 1.84 4.13
CA LEU A 101 -0.50 1.11 3.58
C LEU A 101 -0.35 -0.37 3.88
N LEU A 102 -1.38 -0.97 4.47
CA LEU A 102 -1.47 -2.39 4.76
C LEU A 102 -2.52 -3.03 3.86
N LEU A 103 -2.11 -4.05 3.11
CA LEU A 103 -2.96 -4.85 2.23
C LEU A 103 -2.95 -6.31 2.67
N GLY A 104 -4.08 -6.98 2.55
CA GLY A 104 -4.26 -8.36 2.99
C GLY A 104 -4.21 -9.40 1.88
N ASN A 105 -4.41 -10.65 2.31
CA ASN A 105 -4.51 -11.82 1.46
C ASN A 105 -5.68 -11.72 0.48
N GLU A 106 -5.52 -12.30 -0.70
CA GLU A 106 -6.51 -12.27 -1.79
C GLU A 106 -7.86 -12.91 -1.40
N GLY A 107 -7.85 -13.94 -0.56
CA GLY A 107 -9.05 -14.63 -0.12
C GLY A 107 -9.54 -14.22 1.26
N SER A 108 -8.67 -14.28 2.26
CA SER A 108 -9.01 -14.05 3.68
C SER A 108 -8.92 -12.60 4.12
N GLY A 109 -8.35 -11.70 3.30
CA GLY A 109 -8.11 -10.31 3.68
C GLY A 109 -7.00 -10.17 4.73
N LEU A 110 -7.08 -9.11 5.53
CA LEU A 110 -6.14 -8.83 6.59
C LEU A 110 -6.42 -9.69 7.84
N ASP A 111 -5.36 -10.08 8.53
CA ASP A 111 -5.47 -10.64 9.87
C ASP A 111 -6.17 -9.63 10.78
N PRO A 112 -7.29 -10.01 11.45
CA PRO A 112 -7.99 -9.11 12.38
C PRO A 112 -7.11 -8.55 13.48
N ALA A 113 -6.10 -9.29 13.93
CA ALA A 113 -5.13 -8.83 14.92
C ALA A 113 -4.32 -7.62 14.43
N LEU A 114 -4.03 -7.53 13.13
CA LEU A 114 -3.36 -6.37 12.54
C LEU A 114 -4.30 -5.16 12.46
N VAL A 115 -5.55 -5.38 12.07
CA VAL A 115 -6.56 -4.31 11.98
C VAL A 115 -6.79 -3.63 13.34
N GLN A 116 -6.70 -4.38 14.43
CA GLN A 116 -6.85 -3.86 15.79
C GLN A 116 -5.65 -3.04 16.29
N GLN A 117 -4.57 -2.98 15.53
CA GLN A 117 -3.34 -2.24 15.90
C GLN A 117 -3.41 -0.72 15.67
N GLY A 118 -4.59 -0.13 15.64
CA GLY A 118 -4.76 1.33 15.49
C GLY A 118 -4.58 1.80 14.05
N VAL A 119 -4.98 0.98 13.08
CA VAL A 119 -5.02 1.35 11.66
C VAL A 119 -6.34 2.04 11.31
N THR A 120 -6.28 2.97 10.38
CA THR A 120 -7.47 3.62 9.81
C THR A 120 -7.93 2.81 8.61
N ALA A 121 -9.18 2.34 8.64
CA ALA A 121 -9.77 1.59 7.54
C ALA A 121 -10.07 2.49 6.34
N LEU A 122 -9.66 2.05 5.16
CA LEU A 122 -9.97 2.68 3.88
C LEU A 122 -10.83 1.75 3.03
N THR A 123 -11.72 2.35 2.25
CA THR A 123 -12.51 1.64 1.24
C THR A 123 -12.30 2.26 -0.14
N ILE A 124 -12.34 1.40 -1.16
CA ILE A 124 -12.44 1.80 -2.56
C ILE A 124 -13.90 1.58 -2.96
N PRO A 125 -14.72 2.64 -3.04
CA PRO A 125 -16.10 2.51 -3.45
C PRO A 125 -16.20 1.90 -4.85
N HIS A 126 -17.01 0.87 -5.01
CA HIS A 126 -17.26 0.21 -6.29
C HIS A 126 -18.68 -0.35 -6.34
N HIS A 127 -19.12 -0.77 -7.51
CA HIS A 127 -20.49 -1.27 -7.73
C HIS A 127 -20.73 -2.55 -6.89
N ALA A 128 -21.88 -2.62 -6.23
CA ALA A 128 -22.23 -3.69 -5.30
C ALA A 128 -22.33 -5.10 -5.93
N ALA A 129 -22.44 -5.18 -7.26
CA ALA A 129 -22.39 -6.46 -7.97
C ALA A 129 -21.03 -7.15 -7.90
N VAL A 130 -19.97 -6.42 -7.55
CA VAL A 130 -18.62 -6.93 -7.35
C VAL A 130 -18.32 -7.02 -5.87
N GLU A 131 -18.02 -8.22 -5.39
CA GLU A 131 -17.80 -8.45 -3.96
C GLU A 131 -16.50 -7.79 -3.45
N SER A 132 -15.41 -7.95 -4.19
CA SER A 132 -14.11 -7.35 -3.86
C SER A 132 -13.28 -7.10 -5.12
N LEU A 133 -12.36 -6.14 -5.03
CA LEU A 133 -11.37 -5.90 -6.08
C LEU A 133 -10.18 -6.85 -5.92
N ASN A 134 -9.55 -7.21 -7.03
CA ASN A 134 -8.24 -7.86 -7.00
C ASN A 134 -7.26 -7.02 -6.18
N VAL A 135 -6.46 -7.67 -5.32
CA VAL A 135 -5.55 -6.96 -4.40
C VAL A 135 -4.52 -6.09 -5.12
N ALA A 136 -4.04 -6.50 -6.29
CA ALA A 136 -3.09 -5.71 -7.08
C ALA A 136 -3.76 -4.48 -7.71
N VAL A 137 -5.03 -4.60 -8.11
CA VAL A 137 -5.83 -3.46 -8.56
C VAL A 137 -6.07 -2.48 -7.42
N ALA A 138 -6.47 -2.96 -6.25
CA ALA A 138 -6.64 -2.14 -5.06
C ALA A 138 -5.34 -1.41 -4.68
N ALA A 139 -4.21 -2.11 -4.70
CA ALA A 139 -2.89 -1.51 -4.47
C ALA A 139 -2.61 -0.37 -5.44
N GLY A 140 -2.91 -0.55 -6.72
CA GLY A 140 -2.74 0.47 -7.75
C GLY A 140 -3.54 1.73 -7.46
N VAL A 141 -4.81 1.58 -7.14
CA VAL A 141 -5.69 2.71 -6.82
C VAL A 141 -5.16 3.48 -5.60
N LEU A 142 -4.82 2.80 -4.52
CA LEU A 142 -4.40 3.41 -3.26
C LEU A 142 -3.02 4.06 -3.35
N LEU A 143 -2.04 3.37 -3.93
CA LEU A 143 -0.68 3.89 -4.05
C LEU A 143 -0.59 5.09 -5.01
N LEU A 144 -1.32 5.04 -6.12
CA LEU A 144 -1.32 6.13 -7.09
C LEU A 144 -2.15 7.33 -6.64
N GLU A 145 -3.05 7.18 -5.69
CA GLU A 145 -3.71 8.32 -5.05
C GLU A 145 -2.70 9.26 -4.37
N ARG A 146 -1.69 8.71 -3.71
CA ARG A 146 -0.57 9.50 -3.19
C ARG A 146 0.12 10.32 -4.29
N VAL A 147 0.35 9.72 -5.44
CA VAL A 147 0.97 10.40 -6.59
C VAL A 147 0.06 11.52 -7.10
N ARG A 148 -1.23 11.24 -7.24
CA ARG A 148 -2.22 12.22 -7.67
C ARG A 148 -2.25 13.44 -6.74
N GLN A 149 -2.38 13.23 -5.45
CA GLN A 149 -2.38 14.33 -4.48
C GLN A 149 -1.08 15.15 -4.56
N GLY A 150 0.05 14.51 -4.82
CA GLY A 150 1.34 15.17 -4.99
C GLY A 150 1.39 16.10 -6.21
N HIS A 151 0.73 15.75 -7.29
CA HIS A 151 0.60 16.59 -8.48
C HIS A 151 -0.27 17.82 -8.20
N ASP A 152 -1.45 17.63 -7.60
CA ASP A 152 -2.38 18.73 -7.30
C ASP A 152 -1.73 19.82 -6.44
N ARG A 153 -0.92 19.44 -5.47
CA ARG A 153 -0.18 20.42 -4.65
C ARG A 153 0.87 21.22 -5.42
N ARG A 154 1.57 20.57 -6.34
CA ARG A 154 2.57 21.25 -7.19
C ARG A 154 1.93 22.26 -8.11
N GLU A 155 0.81 21.91 -8.74
CA GLU A 155 0.05 22.81 -9.60
C GLU A 155 -0.52 23.99 -8.82
N SER A 156 -1.11 23.74 -7.64
CA SER A 156 -1.62 24.79 -6.77
C SER A 156 -0.53 25.76 -6.30
N ALA A 157 0.65 25.23 -5.95
CA ALA A 157 1.79 26.07 -5.55
C ALA A 157 2.32 26.92 -6.72
N ALA A 158 2.42 26.34 -7.93
CA ALA A 158 2.84 27.05 -9.12
C ALA A 158 1.87 28.18 -9.46
N THR A 159 0.56 27.93 -9.40
CA THR A 159 -0.48 28.94 -9.63
C THR A 159 -0.41 30.07 -8.60
N ALA A 160 -0.17 29.74 -7.32
CA ALA A 160 -0.05 30.73 -6.24
C ALA A 160 1.18 31.64 -6.38
N LEU A 161 2.25 31.15 -7.05
CA LEU A 161 3.48 31.90 -7.31
C LEU A 161 3.42 32.71 -8.62
N GLY A 162 2.30 32.69 -9.34
CA GLY A 162 2.09 33.47 -10.56
C GLY A 162 2.85 32.94 -11.77
N ALA A 163 3.16 31.65 -11.78
CA ALA A 163 3.78 30.97 -12.90
C ALA A 163 2.75 30.62 -13.98
#